data_342ffec24e87816d5e3a3d3e48523454
#
_entry.id   342ffec24e87816d5e3a3d3e48523454
#
_cell.length_a   1.000
_cell.length_b   1.000
_cell.length_c   1.000
_cell.angle_alpha   90.00
_cell.angle_beta   90.00
_cell.angle_gamma   90.00
#
_symmetry.space_group_name_H-M   'P 1'
#
loop_
_entity.id
_entity.type
_entity.pdbx_description
1 polymer ?
#
loop_
_entity_poly.entity_id
_entity_poly.type
_entity_poly.pdbx_seq_one_letter_code
_entity_poly.pdbx_strand_id
1 'polypeptide(L)'
;MIHVVLQPEPAEFDGRVRQRGRAWLQERGWLRPQPLPAGKSRELPTYWRECLSDLHERYDGICAYLCVYIERVTGGSTVDHFVAKSPRPDLAYEWDNYRLACSVMNSRKGEVNKVLDPFQVEDGWFRLEPVSGDIYPSPELDGARRQRVDDTIAQLRLDDPGNCEMRARHFQGFVEGDYTAEFLRKRSPFVYREAMRQGLLT
;
A
#
# COMPACT_ATOMS: atom_id res chain seq x y z
N MET A 1 -8.65 -3.07 3.00
CA MET A 1 -7.86 -1.87 2.70
C MET A 1 -8.61 -0.65 3.21
N ILE A 2 -7.93 0.37 3.68
CA ILE A 2 -8.48 1.62 4.22
C ILE A 2 -7.89 2.81 3.47
N HIS A 3 -8.52 3.98 3.61
CA HIS A 3 -7.96 5.23 3.11
C HIS A 3 -6.59 5.53 3.77
N VAL A 4 -5.63 5.92 2.96
CA VAL A 4 -4.30 6.37 3.39
C VAL A 4 -4.16 7.84 3.03
N VAL A 5 -3.90 8.69 4.02
CA VAL A 5 -3.70 10.12 3.79
C VAL A 5 -2.29 10.36 3.27
N LEU A 6 -2.17 11.06 2.14
CA LEU A 6 -0.87 11.46 1.61
C LEU A 6 -0.11 12.30 2.65
N GLN A 7 1.06 11.82 3.05
CA GLN A 7 1.92 12.53 3.98
C GLN A 7 2.82 13.54 3.27
N PRO A 8 3.17 14.66 3.93
CA PRO A 8 4.10 15.62 3.37
C PRO A 8 5.43 14.97 2.99
N GLU A 9 6.01 15.41 1.90
CA GLU A 9 7.32 14.96 1.46
C GLU A 9 8.41 15.36 2.48
N PRO A 10 9.43 14.51 2.74
CA PRO A 10 10.57 14.87 3.58
C PRO A 10 11.35 16.04 2.98
N ALA A 11 11.88 16.94 3.82
CA ALA A 11 12.61 18.12 3.35
C ALA A 11 13.81 17.77 2.44
N GLU A 12 14.46 16.65 2.69
CA GLU A 12 15.63 16.21 1.91
C GLU A 12 15.28 15.36 0.70
N PHE A 13 14.00 15.02 0.50
CA PHE A 13 13.57 14.14 -0.58
C PHE A 13 13.93 14.70 -1.96
N ASP A 14 13.71 15.99 -2.16
CA ASP A 14 13.96 16.63 -3.44
C ASP A 14 15.43 16.45 -3.89
N GLY A 15 16.38 16.76 -3.03
CA GLY A 15 17.82 16.64 -3.32
C GLY A 15 18.29 15.19 -3.42
N ARG A 16 17.82 14.31 -2.51
CA ARG A 16 18.27 12.91 -2.47
C ARG A 16 17.66 12.05 -3.59
N VAL A 17 16.43 12.32 -3.99
CA VAL A 17 15.66 11.44 -4.89
C VAL A 17 15.27 12.14 -6.18
N ARG A 18 14.44 13.21 -6.08
CA ARG A 18 13.79 13.81 -7.26
C ARG A 18 14.77 14.44 -8.24
N GLN A 19 15.62 15.35 -7.77
CA GLN A 19 16.55 16.06 -8.67
C GLN A 19 17.50 15.08 -9.36
N ARG A 20 18.06 14.13 -8.63
CA ARG A 20 18.97 13.12 -9.16
C ARG A 20 18.27 12.22 -10.20
N GLY A 21 17.06 11.77 -9.88
CA GLY A 21 16.27 10.93 -10.77
C GLY A 21 15.84 11.65 -12.04
N ARG A 22 15.36 12.89 -11.91
CA ARG A 22 14.96 13.72 -13.06
C ARG A 22 16.14 14.07 -13.96
N ALA A 23 17.30 14.44 -13.40
CA ALA A 23 18.51 14.68 -14.18
C ALA A 23 18.90 13.47 -15.00
N TRP A 24 18.91 12.28 -14.39
CA TRP A 24 19.22 11.03 -15.06
C TRP A 24 18.24 10.69 -16.20
N LEU A 25 16.93 10.93 -15.99
CA LEU A 25 15.90 10.75 -17.02
C LEU A 25 16.04 11.78 -18.15
N GLN A 26 16.37 13.01 -17.81
CA GLN A 26 16.52 14.10 -18.78
C GLN A 26 17.69 13.86 -19.74
N GLU A 27 18.85 13.43 -19.23
CA GLU A 27 20.01 13.07 -20.04
C GLU A 27 19.71 12.02 -21.11
N ARG A 28 18.69 11.17 -20.88
CA ARG A 28 18.26 10.09 -21.80
C ARG A 28 17.04 10.45 -22.63
N GLY A 29 16.50 11.65 -22.45
CA GLY A 29 15.25 12.06 -23.10
C GLY A 29 14.01 11.32 -22.60
N TRP A 30 14.08 10.72 -21.40
CA TRP A 30 13.01 9.90 -20.80
C TRP A 30 12.16 10.63 -19.76
N LEU A 31 12.48 11.87 -19.44
CA LEU A 31 11.66 12.71 -18.55
C LEU A 31 10.41 13.21 -19.31
N ARG A 32 9.53 12.29 -19.68
CA ARG A 32 8.30 12.56 -20.44
C ARG A 32 7.20 11.58 -20.01
N PRO A 33 5.90 11.96 -20.12
CA PRO A 33 4.77 11.09 -19.81
C PRO A 33 4.50 10.08 -20.94
N GLN A 34 5.50 9.31 -21.31
CA GLN A 34 5.43 8.29 -22.35
C GLN A 34 6.17 7.02 -21.91
N PRO A 35 5.74 5.83 -22.36
CA PRO A 35 6.37 4.58 -21.99
C PRO A 35 7.87 4.54 -22.35
N LEU A 36 8.64 3.92 -21.45
CA LEU A 36 10.03 3.57 -21.72
C LEU A 36 10.12 2.47 -22.79
N PRO A 37 11.20 2.41 -23.56
CA PRO A 37 11.49 1.25 -24.39
C PRO A 37 11.50 -0.04 -23.55
N ALA A 38 11.13 -1.17 -24.16
CA ALA A 38 11.02 -2.44 -23.47
C ALA A 38 12.29 -2.80 -22.68
N GLY A 39 12.11 -3.19 -21.41
CA GLY A 39 13.19 -3.58 -20.51
C GLY A 39 13.97 -2.42 -19.86
N LYS A 40 13.80 -1.18 -20.33
CA LYS A 40 14.57 -0.01 -19.85
C LYS A 40 14.19 0.47 -18.44
N SER A 41 13.03 0.09 -17.93
CA SER A 41 12.64 0.42 -16.54
C SER A 41 13.60 -0.16 -15.49
N ARG A 42 14.35 -1.22 -15.84
CA ARG A 42 15.36 -1.83 -14.96
C ARG A 42 16.66 -1.03 -14.86
N GLU A 43 16.89 -0.12 -15.81
CA GLU A 43 18.09 0.74 -15.84
C GLU A 43 17.93 1.97 -14.92
N LEU A 44 16.71 2.28 -14.47
CA LEU A 44 16.47 3.43 -13.60
C LEU A 44 17.24 3.27 -12.27
N PRO A 45 18.09 4.25 -11.90
CA PRO A 45 18.75 4.25 -10.59
C PRO A 45 17.74 4.19 -9.46
N THR A 46 18.03 3.39 -8.45
CA THR A 46 17.09 3.09 -7.36
C THR A 46 17.10 4.15 -6.26
N TYR A 47 17.20 5.44 -6.62
CA TYR A 47 17.25 6.55 -5.65
C TYR A 47 16.06 6.56 -4.68
N TRP A 48 14.87 6.08 -5.10
CA TRP A 48 13.71 5.92 -4.21
C TRP A 48 13.98 5.04 -2.97
N ARG A 49 14.99 4.18 -3.00
CA ARG A 49 15.36 3.37 -1.82
C ARG A 49 15.93 4.24 -0.69
N GLU A 50 16.50 5.39 -1.02
CA GLU A 50 17.07 6.30 -0.05
C GLU A 50 16.03 6.98 0.84
N CYS A 51 14.75 7.01 0.41
CA CYS A 51 13.64 7.52 1.23
C CYS A 51 12.77 6.42 1.87
N LEU A 52 13.16 5.15 1.80
CA LEU A 52 12.35 4.07 2.37
C LEU A 52 12.17 4.21 3.88
N SER A 53 13.18 4.68 4.60
CA SER A 53 13.09 4.92 6.05
C SER A 53 12.10 6.04 6.36
N ASP A 54 12.16 7.14 5.59
CA ASP A 54 11.23 8.26 5.73
C ASP A 54 9.79 7.83 5.40
N LEU A 55 9.62 7.02 4.35
CA LEU A 55 8.33 6.48 3.96
C LEU A 55 7.75 5.58 5.07
N HIS A 56 8.58 4.71 5.64
CA HIS A 56 8.16 3.85 6.75
C HIS A 56 7.73 4.66 7.97
N GLU A 57 8.49 5.68 8.34
CA GLU A 57 8.18 6.53 9.49
C GLU A 57 6.90 7.34 9.28
N ARG A 58 6.75 8.00 8.13
CA ARG A 58 5.60 8.87 7.84
C ARG A 58 4.28 8.13 7.70
N TYR A 59 4.32 6.84 7.35
CA TYR A 59 3.13 5.99 7.25
C TYR A 59 3.03 4.98 8.41
N ASP A 60 3.66 5.29 9.57
CA ASP A 60 3.61 4.48 10.79
C ASP A 60 3.98 3.01 10.56
N GLY A 61 4.78 2.72 9.54
CA GLY A 61 5.15 1.38 9.14
C GLY A 61 4.00 0.54 8.54
N ILE A 62 2.85 1.13 8.25
CA ILE A 62 1.67 0.40 7.78
C ILE A 62 1.71 0.18 6.26
N CYS A 63 1.62 -1.07 5.83
CA CYS A 63 1.45 -1.41 4.42
C CYS A 63 0.17 -0.79 3.86
N ALA A 64 0.29 0.02 2.81
CA ALA A 64 -0.84 0.72 2.21
C ALA A 64 -1.95 -0.23 1.67
N TYR A 65 -1.59 -1.47 1.34
CA TYR A 65 -2.51 -2.45 0.76
C TYR A 65 -3.07 -3.44 1.80
N LEU A 66 -2.21 -4.05 2.63
CA LEU A 66 -2.64 -4.99 3.68
C LEU A 66 -3.17 -4.31 4.92
N CYS A 67 -2.80 -3.03 5.15
CA CYS A 67 -3.13 -2.28 6.36
C CYS A 67 -2.64 -2.99 7.64
N VAL A 68 -1.42 -3.51 7.56
CA VAL A 68 -0.71 -4.20 8.64
C VAL A 68 0.68 -3.59 8.76
N TYR A 69 1.19 -3.52 9.97
CA TYR A 69 2.53 -3.03 10.25
C TYR A 69 3.60 -3.94 9.63
N ILE A 70 4.59 -3.32 8.99
CA ILE A 70 5.74 -4.00 8.39
C ILE A 70 6.93 -3.87 9.33
N GLU A 71 7.37 -4.97 9.92
CA GLU A 71 8.58 -4.97 10.75
C GLU A 71 9.80 -4.61 9.91
N ARG A 72 10.63 -3.69 10.40
CA ARG A 72 11.80 -3.20 9.64
C ARG A 72 12.80 -4.30 9.30
N VAL A 73 13.03 -5.21 10.23
CA VAL A 73 14.06 -6.26 10.10
C VAL A 73 13.56 -7.44 9.27
N THR A 74 12.33 -7.85 9.45
CA THR A 74 11.77 -9.09 8.86
C THR A 74 10.67 -8.86 7.84
N GLY A 75 10.05 -7.68 7.83
CA GLY A 75 8.81 -7.42 7.10
C GLY A 75 8.98 -7.08 5.62
N GLY A 76 10.21 -6.89 5.12
CA GLY A 76 10.45 -6.61 3.72
C GLY A 76 9.74 -5.34 3.21
N SER A 77 9.89 -4.22 3.92
CA SER A 77 9.32 -2.94 3.48
C SER A 77 9.92 -2.48 2.15
N THR A 78 9.08 -1.94 1.27
CA THR A 78 9.46 -1.48 -0.07
C THR A 78 8.76 -0.18 -0.43
N VAL A 79 9.37 0.55 -1.37
CA VAL A 79 8.71 1.64 -2.09
C VAL A 79 7.99 1.05 -3.29
N ASP A 80 6.66 1.06 -3.28
CA ASP A 80 5.86 0.76 -4.46
C ASP A 80 5.61 2.04 -5.26
N HIS A 81 5.85 2.01 -6.57
CA HIS A 81 5.43 3.05 -7.50
C HIS A 81 3.97 2.77 -7.89
N PHE A 82 3.02 3.55 -7.37
CA PHE A 82 1.61 3.32 -7.67
C PHE A 82 1.35 3.34 -9.16
N VAL A 83 1.77 4.38 -9.84
CA VAL A 83 1.89 4.39 -11.30
C VAL A 83 3.26 3.82 -11.67
N ALA A 84 3.25 2.72 -12.41
CA ALA A 84 4.47 1.99 -12.74
C ALA A 84 5.46 2.85 -13.55
N LYS A 85 6.75 2.62 -13.31
CA LYS A 85 7.86 3.37 -13.96
C LYS A 85 7.96 3.14 -15.46
N SER A 86 7.52 1.98 -15.94
CA SER A 86 7.61 1.61 -17.34
C SER A 86 6.72 2.50 -18.23
N PRO A 87 5.42 2.67 -17.96
CA PRO A 87 4.56 3.56 -18.72
C PRO A 87 4.75 5.07 -18.39
N ARG A 88 5.19 5.41 -17.17
CA ARG A 88 5.29 6.78 -16.68
C ARG A 88 6.60 7.01 -15.93
N PRO A 89 7.74 7.06 -16.64
CA PRO A 89 9.04 7.32 -16.03
C PRO A 89 9.14 8.69 -15.36
N ASP A 90 8.41 9.66 -15.84
CA ASP A 90 8.31 11.01 -15.28
C ASP A 90 7.82 11.02 -13.82
N LEU A 91 7.09 9.98 -13.40
CA LEU A 91 6.61 9.80 -12.03
C LEU A 91 7.50 8.88 -11.17
N ALA A 92 8.60 8.38 -11.73
CA ALA A 92 9.45 7.39 -11.03
C ALA A 92 10.13 7.94 -9.77
N TYR A 93 10.31 9.26 -9.67
CA TYR A 93 10.99 9.91 -8.56
C TYR A 93 10.11 10.97 -7.87
N GLU A 94 8.79 10.75 -7.88
CA GLU A 94 7.82 11.63 -7.26
C GLU A 94 7.27 11.01 -5.97
N TRP A 95 7.26 11.79 -4.87
CA TRP A 95 6.82 11.33 -3.56
C TRP A 95 5.36 10.89 -3.53
N ASP A 96 4.49 11.64 -4.19
CA ASP A 96 3.06 11.36 -4.29
C ASP A 96 2.74 10.07 -5.07
N ASN A 97 3.71 9.57 -5.85
CA ASN A 97 3.62 8.28 -6.54
C ASN A 97 4.08 7.10 -5.67
N TYR A 98 4.57 7.33 -4.45
CA TYR A 98 5.08 6.25 -3.59
C TYR A 98 4.04 5.75 -2.61
N ARG A 99 4.01 4.42 -2.42
CA ARG A 99 3.21 3.75 -1.38
C ARG A 99 4.15 2.87 -0.57
N LEU A 100 4.05 2.94 0.77
CA LEU A 100 4.72 1.97 1.61
C LEU A 100 4.03 0.62 1.43
N ALA A 101 4.75 -0.38 0.98
CA ALA A 101 4.21 -1.71 0.77
C ALA A 101 5.16 -2.79 1.28
N CYS A 102 4.62 -3.89 1.79
CA CYS A 102 5.45 -5.08 1.99
C CYS A 102 5.80 -5.71 0.63
N SER A 103 6.91 -6.40 0.58
CA SER A 103 7.46 -6.98 -0.66
C SER A 103 6.47 -7.86 -1.42
N VAL A 104 5.64 -8.62 -0.70
CA VAL A 104 4.61 -9.49 -1.27
C VAL A 104 3.55 -8.67 -2.01
N MET A 105 3.04 -7.60 -1.41
CA MET A 105 2.02 -6.74 -2.04
C MET A 105 2.57 -5.96 -3.22
N ASN A 106 3.78 -5.42 -3.09
CA ASN A 106 4.45 -4.74 -4.19
C ASN A 106 4.66 -5.68 -5.40
N SER A 107 5.11 -6.92 -5.14
CA SER A 107 5.26 -7.95 -6.17
C SER A 107 3.94 -8.33 -6.83
N ARG A 108 2.86 -8.53 -6.05
CA ARG A 108 1.53 -8.88 -6.56
C ARG A 108 0.89 -7.75 -7.37
N LYS A 109 1.09 -6.50 -6.95
CA LYS A 109 0.61 -5.34 -7.71
C LYS A 109 1.32 -5.25 -9.06
N GLY A 110 2.64 -5.38 -9.08
CA GLY A 110 3.42 -5.29 -10.31
C GLY A 110 3.18 -3.96 -11.06
N GLU A 111 3.09 -4.04 -12.39
CA GLU A 111 2.82 -2.88 -13.27
C GLU A 111 1.33 -2.74 -13.66
N VAL A 112 0.43 -3.44 -12.97
CA VAL A 112 -1.00 -3.51 -13.33
C VAL A 112 -1.78 -2.32 -12.78
N ASN A 113 -2.59 -1.69 -13.64
CA ASN A 113 -3.43 -0.53 -13.29
C ASN A 113 -4.84 -0.89 -12.76
N LYS A 114 -5.05 -2.12 -12.28
CA LYS A 114 -6.36 -2.57 -11.79
C LYS A 114 -6.56 -2.40 -10.29
N VAL A 115 -5.49 -2.08 -9.58
CA VAL A 115 -5.52 -1.88 -8.13
C VAL A 115 -6.02 -0.48 -7.82
N LEU A 116 -6.95 -0.37 -6.88
CA LEU A 116 -7.38 0.90 -6.33
C LEU A 116 -6.22 1.60 -5.61
N ASP A 117 -6.08 2.92 -5.83
CA ASP A 117 -5.10 3.71 -5.12
C ASP A 117 -5.51 3.87 -3.64
N PRO A 118 -4.67 3.46 -2.69
CA PRO A 118 -4.93 3.67 -1.26
C PRO A 118 -5.18 5.13 -0.87
N PHE A 119 -4.64 6.10 -1.63
CA PHE A 119 -4.90 7.53 -1.39
C PHE A 119 -6.28 7.99 -1.88
N GLN A 120 -6.96 7.20 -2.72
CA GLN A 120 -8.26 7.52 -3.29
C GLN A 120 -9.39 6.60 -2.81
N VAL A 121 -9.05 5.53 -2.10
CA VAL A 121 -10.05 4.64 -1.48
C VAL A 121 -10.76 5.40 -0.36
N GLU A 122 -12.07 5.28 -0.27
CA GLU A 122 -12.83 5.76 0.87
C GLU A 122 -12.95 4.67 1.94
N ASP A 123 -12.96 5.08 3.19
CA ASP A 123 -13.19 4.16 4.31
C ASP A 123 -14.54 3.47 4.16
N GLY A 124 -14.55 2.17 4.36
CA GLY A 124 -15.76 1.37 4.23
C GLY A 124 -16.02 0.74 2.85
N TRP A 125 -15.19 1.02 1.83
CA TRP A 125 -15.29 0.30 0.55
C TRP A 125 -14.95 -1.19 0.71
N PHE A 126 -13.97 -1.49 1.55
CA PHE A 126 -13.60 -2.85 1.92
C PHE A 126 -14.20 -3.18 3.28
N ARG A 127 -14.75 -4.37 3.42
CA ARG A 127 -15.31 -4.93 4.66
C ARG A 127 -14.51 -6.16 5.08
N LEU A 128 -14.60 -6.47 6.35
CA LEU A 128 -13.93 -7.62 6.95
C LEU A 128 -14.92 -8.43 7.78
N GLU A 129 -14.89 -9.74 7.61
CA GLU A 129 -15.41 -10.69 8.61
C GLU A 129 -14.26 -11.00 9.59
N PRO A 130 -14.33 -10.57 10.87
CA PRO A 130 -13.18 -10.62 11.77
C PRO A 130 -12.75 -12.02 12.20
N VAL A 131 -13.67 -12.97 12.26
CA VAL A 131 -13.40 -14.34 12.75
C VAL A 131 -12.67 -15.18 11.70
N SER A 132 -13.10 -15.10 10.44
CA SER A 132 -12.43 -15.80 9.32
C SER A 132 -11.28 -14.97 8.73
N GLY A 133 -11.31 -13.65 8.91
CA GLY A 133 -10.40 -12.70 8.27
C GLY A 133 -10.70 -12.44 6.79
N ASP A 134 -11.89 -12.86 6.32
CA ASP A 134 -12.30 -12.65 4.92
C ASP A 134 -12.53 -11.19 4.62
N ILE A 135 -12.04 -10.75 3.45
CA ILE A 135 -12.21 -9.39 2.95
C ILE A 135 -13.15 -9.40 1.74
N TYR A 136 -14.05 -8.44 1.70
CA TYR A 136 -15.06 -8.35 0.64
C TYR A 136 -15.46 -6.88 0.37
N PRO A 137 -16.05 -6.56 -0.80
CA PRO A 137 -16.56 -5.22 -1.08
C PRO A 137 -17.80 -4.91 -0.22
N SER A 138 -17.93 -3.65 0.20
CA SER A 138 -19.14 -3.22 0.91
C SER A 138 -20.40 -3.48 0.06
N PRO A 139 -21.50 -3.96 0.68
CA PRO A 139 -22.78 -4.13 -0.03
C PRO A 139 -23.40 -2.81 -0.48
N GLU A 140 -22.96 -1.68 0.10
CA GLU A 140 -23.47 -0.34 -0.19
C GLU A 140 -22.87 0.28 -1.47
N LEU A 141 -21.84 -0.36 -2.05
CA LEU A 141 -21.20 0.12 -3.26
C LEU A 141 -22.06 -0.10 -4.50
N ASP A 142 -22.05 0.87 -5.41
CA ASP A 142 -22.56 0.68 -6.76
C ASP A 142 -21.77 -0.39 -7.54
N GLY A 143 -22.33 -0.88 -8.64
CA GLY A 143 -21.74 -1.99 -9.39
C GLY A 143 -20.33 -1.70 -9.89
N ALA A 144 -20.03 -0.48 -10.31
CA ALA A 144 -18.72 -0.12 -10.86
C ALA A 144 -17.64 -0.05 -9.75
N ARG A 145 -17.98 0.56 -8.60
CA ARG A 145 -17.06 0.61 -7.45
C ARG A 145 -16.84 -0.77 -6.85
N ARG A 146 -17.92 -1.56 -6.72
CA ARG A 146 -17.85 -2.97 -6.28
C ARG A 146 -16.87 -3.76 -7.14
N GLN A 147 -17.01 -3.69 -8.47
CA GLN A 147 -16.11 -4.39 -9.38
C GLN A 147 -14.64 -3.97 -9.20
N ARG A 148 -14.36 -2.68 -9.01
CA ARG A 148 -12.99 -2.21 -8.75
C ARG A 148 -12.42 -2.70 -7.42
N VAL A 149 -13.25 -2.87 -6.40
CA VAL A 149 -12.85 -3.47 -5.12
C VAL A 149 -12.54 -4.96 -5.32
N ASP A 150 -13.43 -5.70 -6.02
CA ASP A 150 -13.23 -7.12 -6.34
C ASP A 150 -11.93 -7.32 -7.16
N ASP A 151 -11.71 -6.51 -8.20
CA ASP A 151 -10.49 -6.55 -9.01
C ASP A 151 -9.23 -6.30 -8.15
N THR A 152 -9.32 -5.38 -7.17
CA THR A 152 -8.22 -5.09 -6.24
C THR A 152 -7.95 -6.26 -5.30
N ILE A 153 -9.01 -6.87 -4.73
CA ILE A 153 -8.90 -8.06 -3.88
C ILE A 153 -8.23 -9.18 -4.65
N ALA A 154 -8.72 -9.47 -5.85
CA ALA A 154 -8.19 -10.54 -6.70
C ALA A 154 -6.74 -10.28 -7.12
N GLN A 155 -6.41 -9.08 -7.61
CA GLN A 155 -5.05 -8.73 -8.07
C GLN A 155 -4.01 -8.84 -6.96
N LEU A 156 -4.32 -8.31 -5.78
CA LEU A 156 -3.43 -8.33 -4.63
C LEU A 156 -3.55 -9.63 -3.82
N ARG A 157 -4.51 -10.49 -4.17
CA ARG A 157 -4.85 -11.70 -3.39
C ARG A 157 -5.05 -11.35 -1.92
N LEU A 158 -5.86 -10.35 -1.65
CA LEU A 158 -6.12 -9.91 -0.28
C LEU A 158 -6.90 -10.97 0.53
N ASP A 159 -7.62 -11.85 -0.16
CA ASP A 159 -8.36 -13.00 0.33
C ASP A 159 -7.53 -14.30 0.39
N ASP A 160 -6.23 -14.24 0.12
CA ASP A 160 -5.30 -15.38 0.28
C ASP A 160 -5.39 -15.94 1.71
N PRO A 161 -5.39 -17.28 1.89
CA PRO A 161 -5.54 -17.89 3.21
C PRO A 161 -4.60 -17.34 4.28
N GLY A 162 -3.34 -17.06 3.93
CA GLY A 162 -2.38 -16.47 4.88
C GLY A 162 -2.74 -15.05 5.32
N ASN A 163 -3.33 -14.25 4.40
CA ASN A 163 -3.81 -12.90 4.73
C ASN A 163 -5.06 -12.96 5.61
N CYS A 164 -5.98 -13.90 5.33
CA CYS A 164 -7.18 -14.12 6.14
C CYS A 164 -6.78 -14.59 7.54
N GLU A 165 -5.94 -15.61 7.64
CA GLU A 165 -5.43 -16.14 8.92
C GLU A 165 -4.75 -15.05 9.76
N MET A 166 -3.92 -14.21 9.14
CA MET A 166 -3.26 -13.11 9.86
C MET A 166 -4.28 -12.13 10.47
N ARG A 167 -5.30 -11.72 9.71
CA ARG A 167 -6.34 -10.81 10.20
C ARG A 167 -7.17 -11.45 11.31
N ALA A 168 -7.59 -12.72 11.12
CA ALA A 168 -8.32 -13.50 12.11
C ALA A 168 -7.52 -13.63 13.42
N ARG A 169 -6.24 -13.97 13.34
CA ARG A 169 -5.36 -14.08 14.53
C ARG A 169 -5.19 -12.75 15.26
N HIS A 170 -5.09 -11.63 14.53
CA HIS A 170 -5.02 -10.31 15.17
C HIS A 170 -6.31 -10.00 15.94
N PHE A 171 -7.47 -10.32 15.37
CA PHE A 171 -8.75 -10.14 16.05
C PHE A 171 -8.90 -11.11 17.22
N GLN A 172 -8.58 -12.38 17.03
CA GLN A 172 -8.62 -13.42 18.08
C GLN A 172 -7.75 -13.02 19.28
N GLY A 173 -6.50 -12.60 19.06
CA GLY A 173 -5.62 -12.16 20.15
C GLY A 173 -6.18 -10.97 20.93
N PHE A 174 -6.97 -10.10 20.30
CA PHE A 174 -7.72 -9.09 21.04
C PHE A 174 -8.85 -9.68 21.89
N VAL A 175 -9.63 -10.61 21.35
CA VAL A 175 -10.74 -11.26 22.07
C VAL A 175 -10.22 -12.06 23.27
N GLU A 176 -9.06 -12.70 23.13
CA GLU A 176 -8.40 -13.49 24.18
C GLU A 176 -7.66 -12.62 25.21
N GLY A 177 -7.53 -11.31 24.95
CA GLY A 177 -6.85 -10.37 25.85
C GLY A 177 -5.32 -10.32 25.69
N ASP A 178 -4.75 -11.01 24.71
CA ASP A 178 -3.33 -10.97 24.38
C ASP A 178 -2.93 -9.64 23.75
N TYR A 179 -3.86 -9.00 23.03
CA TYR A 179 -3.68 -7.71 22.39
C TYR A 179 -4.68 -6.68 22.90
N THR A 180 -4.22 -5.44 23.05
CA THR A 180 -5.09 -4.31 23.37
C THR A 180 -5.72 -3.73 22.09
N ALA A 181 -6.82 -2.98 22.23
CA ALA A 181 -7.39 -2.21 21.12
C ALA A 181 -6.36 -1.23 20.50
N GLU A 182 -5.48 -0.66 21.34
CA GLU A 182 -4.39 0.21 20.89
C GLU A 182 -3.34 -0.54 20.07
N PHE A 183 -3.04 -1.79 20.42
CA PHE A 183 -2.18 -2.66 19.61
C PHE A 183 -2.79 -2.89 18.24
N LEU A 184 -4.08 -3.24 18.16
CA LEU A 184 -4.77 -3.41 16.88
C LEU A 184 -4.75 -2.13 16.05
N ARG A 185 -5.04 -0.99 16.67
CA ARG A 185 -5.02 0.31 16.00
C ARG A 185 -3.68 0.60 15.34
N LYS A 186 -2.57 0.27 16.03
CA LYS A 186 -1.20 0.52 15.53
C LYS A 186 -0.67 -0.56 14.60
N ARG A 187 -1.07 -1.80 14.76
CA ARG A 187 -0.47 -2.94 14.06
C ARG A 187 -1.34 -3.53 12.96
N SER A 188 -2.67 -3.37 13.08
CA SER A 188 -3.64 -3.89 12.13
C SER A 188 -4.86 -2.97 12.01
N PRO A 189 -4.66 -1.70 11.54
CA PRO A 189 -5.70 -0.67 11.56
C PRO A 189 -6.97 -1.05 10.79
N PHE A 190 -6.91 -1.92 9.80
CA PHE A 190 -8.11 -2.39 9.12
C PHE A 190 -8.94 -3.32 10.00
N VAL A 191 -8.31 -4.26 10.70
CA VAL A 191 -8.98 -5.12 11.70
C VAL A 191 -9.60 -4.26 12.79
N TYR A 192 -8.83 -3.30 13.33
CA TYR A 192 -9.32 -2.37 14.35
C TYR A 192 -10.58 -1.62 13.89
N ARG A 193 -10.55 -1.00 12.71
CA ARG A 193 -11.67 -0.21 12.18
C ARG A 193 -12.92 -1.05 11.93
N GLU A 194 -12.76 -2.23 11.39
CA GLU A 194 -13.89 -3.12 11.13
C GLU A 194 -14.47 -3.72 12.43
N ALA A 195 -13.63 -4.04 13.40
CA ALA A 195 -14.09 -4.45 14.74
C ALA A 195 -14.84 -3.30 15.46
N MET A 196 -14.34 -2.07 15.38
CA MET A 196 -15.06 -0.87 15.87
C MET A 196 -16.42 -0.70 15.20
N ARG A 197 -16.45 -0.75 13.86
CA ARG A 197 -17.70 -0.61 13.08
C ARG A 197 -18.76 -1.63 13.46
N GLN A 198 -18.33 -2.83 13.83
CA GLN A 198 -19.22 -3.96 14.21
C GLN A 198 -19.53 -3.97 15.71
N GLY A 199 -19.04 -2.99 16.50
CA GLY A 199 -19.27 -2.94 17.94
C GLY A 199 -18.56 -4.04 18.75
N LEU A 200 -17.48 -4.59 18.21
CA LEU A 200 -16.75 -5.71 18.80
C LEU A 200 -15.55 -5.29 19.69
N LEU A 201 -15.21 -3.99 19.69
CA LEU A 201 -14.22 -3.44 20.60
C LEU A 201 -14.94 -2.79 21.79
N THR A 202 -14.91 -3.44 22.93
CA THR A 202 -15.44 -2.94 24.21
C THR A 202 -14.31 -2.49 25.12
#